data_ea07e41e1266e5f151267a284dbeac2b
#
_entry.id   ea07e41e1266e5f151267a284dbeac2b
#
_cell.length_a   1.000
_cell.length_b   1.000
_cell.length_c   1.000
_cell.angle_alpha   90.00
_cell.angle_beta   90.00
_cell.angle_gamma   90.00
#
_symmetry.space_group_name_H-M   'P 1'
#
loop_
_entity.id
_entity.type
_entity.pdbx_description
1 polymer ?
#
loop_
_entity_poly.entity_id
_entity_poly.type
_entity_poly.pdbx_seq_one_letter_code
_entity_poly.pdbx_strand_id
1 'polypeptide(L)'
;MRELIVTENITVDGVIDMAKGWFDPAGPPGVDTSDLQQVMREQGAASDALLLGRQTFEDFRGYWPLQTDDTTGITDYLNQVAKYVVSSTLQDPEWENTTVLRGDPIEEVRALKAMPGDLDITATGSMQLVTALVASGLVDEYRLFVYPFVAGEGQRLFADATELGALRLVEAQSYRSGVVQLRYRP
;
A
#
# COMPACT_ATOMS: atom_id res chain seq x y z
N MET A 1 7.39 -19.23 1.96
CA MET A 1 6.25 -18.43 2.44
C MET A 1 6.43 -17.07 1.78
N ARG A 2 5.39 -16.52 1.21
CA ARG A 2 5.42 -15.23 0.49
C ARG A 2 5.70 -14.09 1.48
N GLU A 3 6.43 -13.07 1.06
CA GLU A 3 6.63 -11.89 1.89
C GLU A 3 5.40 -10.97 1.84
N LEU A 4 5.04 -10.41 2.99
CA LEU A 4 4.00 -9.39 3.12
C LEU A 4 4.69 -8.03 3.28
N ILE A 5 4.45 -7.17 2.30
CA ILE A 5 5.05 -5.85 2.22
C ILE A 5 3.97 -4.80 2.42
N VAL A 6 4.10 -3.99 3.43
CA VAL A 6 3.26 -2.80 3.62
C VAL A 6 3.90 -1.63 2.86
N THR A 7 3.20 -1.13 1.86
CA THR A 7 3.60 0.04 1.07
C THR A 7 2.66 1.20 1.36
N GLU A 8 3.21 2.31 1.84
CA GLU A 8 2.40 3.50 2.19
C GLU A 8 3.06 4.79 1.70
N ASN A 9 2.22 5.68 1.19
CA ASN A 9 2.57 7.09 1.06
C ASN A 9 2.38 7.74 2.42
N ILE A 10 3.40 8.47 2.89
CA ILE A 10 3.46 8.99 4.25
C ILE A 10 4.07 10.39 4.25
N THR A 11 3.59 11.26 5.11
CA THR A 11 4.20 12.59 5.32
C THR A 11 5.44 12.51 6.19
N VAL A 12 6.25 13.59 6.22
CA VAL A 12 7.46 13.67 7.07
C VAL A 12 7.13 13.44 8.55
N ASP A 13 5.95 13.86 9.01
CA ASP A 13 5.48 13.66 10.38
C ASP A 13 4.68 12.37 10.61
N GLY A 14 4.73 11.44 9.63
CA GLY A 14 4.22 10.07 9.80
C GLY A 14 2.73 9.88 9.55
N VAL A 15 2.05 10.85 8.96
CA VAL A 15 0.62 10.76 8.63
C VAL A 15 0.42 10.03 7.31
N ILE A 16 -0.52 9.07 7.28
CA ILE A 16 -0.94 8.30 6.11
C ILE A 16 -2.34 8.70 5.62
N ASP A 17 -3.04 9.53 6.37
CA ASP A 17 -4.35 10.06 6.01
C ASP A 17 -4.22 11.09 4.88
N MET A 18 -4.87 10.82 3.73
CA MET A 18 -4.81 11.65 2.53
C MET A 18 -5.90 12.74 2.49
N ALA A 19 -6.70 12.91 3.55
CA ALA A 19 -7.82 13.84 3.59
C ALA A 19 -7.43 15.32 3.32
N LYS A 20 -6.15 15.67 3.54
CA LYS A 20 -5.63 17.04 3.27
C LYS A 20 -5.14 17.25 1.83
N GLY A 21 -5.30 16.28 0.95
CA GLY A 21 -4.95 16.41 -0.47
C GLY A 21 -3.46 16.65 -0.74
N TRP A 22 -2.58 16.17 0.13
CA TRP A 22 -1.13 16.29 -0.03
C TRP A 22 -0.55 15.26 -1.01
N PHE A 23 -1.31 14.24 -1.34
CA PHE A 23 -0.92 13.18 -2.24
C PHE A 23 -1.65 13.31 -3.59
N ASP A 24 -0.87 13.28 -4.67
CA ASP A 24 -1.33 13.18 -6.05
C ASP A 24 -0.48 12.11 -6.76
N PRO A 25 -1.07 11.03 -7.27
CA PRO A 25 -0.33 9.98 -7.99
C PRO A 25 0.42 10.49 -9.22
N ALA A 26 -0.10 11.51 -9.89
CA ALA A 26 0.54 12.15 -11.04
C ALA A 26 1.68 13.09 -10.63
N GLY A 27 1.71 13.49 -9.36
CA GLY A 27 2.64 14.47 -8.81
C GLY A 27 2.24 15.92 -9.09
N PRO A 28 2.91 16.88 -8.43
CA PRO A 28 2.62 18.30 -8.59
C PRO A 28 2.96 18.76 -10.02
N PRO A 29 2.20 19.72 -10.59
CA PRO A 29 2.49 20.27 -11.91
C PRO A 29 3.93 20.80 -12.03
N GLY A 30 4.62 20.40 -13.09
CA GLY A 30 6.00 20.85 -13.39
C GLY A 30 7.10 20.15 -12.60
N VAL A 31 6.76 19.16 -11.78
CA VAL A 31 7.74 18.31 -11.06
C VAL A 31 7.95 17.01 -11.84
N ASP A 32 9.20 16.66 -12.09
CA ASP A 32 9.56 15.39 -12.71
C ASP A 32 9.42 14.26 -11.69
N THR A 33 8.44 13.38 -11.91
CA THR A 33 8.15 12.19 -11.08
C THR A 33 8.49 10.89 -11.79
N SER A 34 9.15 10.93 -12.94
CA SER A 34 9.37 9.77 -13.81
C SER A 34 10.18 8.66 -13.15
N ASP A 35 11.17 9.00 -12.32
CA ASP A 35 11.99 8.06 -11.56
C ASP A 35 11.18 7.38 -10.43
N LEU A 36 10.33 8.12 -9.74
CA LEU A 36 9.41 7.57 -8.74
C LEU A 36 8.39 6.62 -9.38
N GLN A 37 7.77 7.02 -10.49
CA GLN A 37 6.82 6.20 -11.22
C GLN A 37 7.46 4.90 -11.76
N GLN A 38 8.71 4.96 -12.21
CA GLN A 38 9.45 3.77 -12.63
C GLN A 38 9.60 2.77 -11.49
N VAL A 39 10.04 3.20 -10.33
CA VAL A 39 10.19 2.32 -9.15
C VAL A 39 8.84 1.75 -8.70
N MET A 40 7.77 2.54 -8.73
CA MET A 40 6.44 2.04 -8.40
C MET A 40 5.99 0.92 -9.36
N ARG A 41 6.26 1.05 -10.66
CA ARG A 41 6.00 -0.02 -11.65
C ARG A 41 6.86 -1.27 -11.40
N GLU A 42 8.15 -1.10 -11.11
CA GLU A 42 9.06 -2.21 -10.81
C GLU A 42 8.60 -2.98 -9.56
N GLN A 43 8.19 -2.27 -8.52
CA GLN A 43 7.66 -2.88 -7.29
C GLN A 43 6.29 -3.54 -7.50
N GLY A 44 5.44 -2.97 -8.34
CA GLY A 44 4.19 -3.62 -8.76
C GLY A 44 4.44 -4.93 -9.49
N ALA A 45 5.42 -4.96 -10.40
CA ALA A 45 5.79 -6.17 -11.14
C ALA A 45 6.43 -7.26 -10.26
N ALA A 46 6.96 -6.91 -9.09
CA ALA A 46 7.50 -7.85 -8.10
C ALA A 46 6.43 -8.45 -7.17
N SER A 47 5.16 -8.04 -7.32
CA SER A 47 4.03 -8.48 -6.51
C SER A 47 2.93 -9.05 -7.40
N ASP A 48 2.38 -10.21 -7.03
CA ASP A 48 1.25 -10.85 -7.72
C ASP A 48 -0.06 -10.79 -6.93
N ALA A 49 -0.03 -10.20 -5.74
CA ALA A 49 -1.19 -10.05 -4.87
C ALA A 49 -1.22 -8.67 -4.21
N LEU A 50 -2.37 -8.02 -4.29
CA LEU A 50 -2.66 -6.75 -3.62
C LEU A 50 -3.68 -6.99 -2.51
N LEU A 51 -3.28 -6.76 -1.27
CA LEU A 51 -4.12 -6.90 -0.08
C LEU A 51 -4.68 -5.54 0.33
N LEU A 52 -5.99 -5.46 0.43
CA LEU A 52 -6.72 -4.22 0.70
C LEU A 52 -7.74 -4.40 1.82
N GLY A 53 -7.96 -3.38 2.60
CA GLY A 53 -9.19 -3.24 3.37
C GLY A 53 -10.33 -2.71 2.50
N ARG A 54 -11.59 -2.92 2.95
CA ARG A 54 -12.78 -2.56 2.20
C ARG A 54 -12.79 -1.10 1.73
N GLN A 55 -12.50 -0.15 2.60
CA GLN A 55 -12.56 1.28 2.25
C GLN A 55 -11.62 1.62 1.09
N THR A 56 -10.35 1.24 1.20
CA THR A 56 -9.37 1.51 0.12
C THR A 56 -9.74 0.79 -1.17
N PHE A 57 -10.29 -0.43 -1.08
CA PHE A 57 -10.79 -1.15 -2.24
C PHE A 57 -11.93 -0.41 -2.94
N GLU A 58 -12.93 0.07 -2.18
CA GLU A 58 -14.06 0.81 -2.72
C GLU A 58 -13.62 2.15 -3.35
N ASP A 59 -12.69 2.87 -2.72
CA ASP A 59 -12.10 4.10 -3.24
C ASP A 59 -11.35 3.84 -4.55
N PHE A 60 -10.53 2.79 -4.59
CA PHE A 60 -9.77 2.41 -5.79
C PHE A 60 -10.70 1.96 -6.93
N ARG A 61 -11.69 1.12 -6.64
CA ARG A 61 -12.70 0.68 -7.60
C ARG A 61 -13.50 1.85 -8.19
N GLY A 62 -13.81 2.83 -7.37
CA GLY A 62 -14.56 4.02 -7.80
C GLY A 62 -13.75 4.99 -8.67
N TYR A 63 -12.44 4.89 -8.67
CA TYR A 63 -11.56 5.83 -9.37
C TYR A 63 -10.77 5.19 -10.52
N TRP A 64 -9.97 4.15 -10.23
CA TRP A 64 -8.96 3.65 -11.18
C TRP A 64 -9.53 3.01 -12.45
N PRO A 65 -10.57 2.17 -12.42
CA PRO A 65 -11.13 1.59 -13.65
C PRO A 65 -11.68 2.61 -14.64
N LEU A 66 -11.94 3.84 -14.18
CA LEU A 66 -12.47 4.93 -15.00
C LEU A 66 -11.37 5.78 -15.65
N GLN A 67 -10.10 5.57 -15.30
CA GLN A 67 -8.97 6.34 -15.82
C GLN A 67 -8.53 5.77 -17.18
N THR A 68 -8.89 6.43 -18.26
CA THR A 68 -8.56 6.00 -19.65
C THR A 68 -7.22 6.56 -20.13
N ASP A 69 -6.77 7.67 -19.55
CA ASP A 69 -5.56 8.39 -19.96
C ASP A 69 -4.44 8.32 -18.89
N ASP A 70 -4.45 7.28 -18.06
CA ASP A 70 -3.44 7.09 -17.02
C ASP A 70 -2.06 6.80 -17.62
N THR A 71 -1.12 7.71 -17.42
CA THR A 71 0.29 7.58 -17.84
C THR A 71 1.18 6.99 -16.76
N THR A 72 0.66 6.78 -15.54
CA THR A 72 1.43 6.23 -14.41
C THR A 72 1.61 4.71 -14.51
N GLY A 73 0.68 4.01 -15.17
CA GLY A 73 0.58 2.55 -15.24
C GLY A 73 -0.13 1.92 -14.04
N ILE A 74 -0.65 2.72 -13.12
CA ILE A 74 -1.35 2.23 -11.93
C ILE A 74 -2.66 1.55 -12.33
N THR A 75 -3.40 2.12 -13.27
CA THR A 75 -4.67 1.56 -13.76
C THR A 75 -4.48 0.15 -14.32
N ASP A 76 -3.50 -0.04 -15.19
CA ASP A 76 -3.20 -1.34 -15.78
C ASP A 76 -2.80 -2.36 -14.71
N TYR A 77 -1.92 -1.96 -13.78
CA TYR A 77 -1.53 -2.82 -12.67
C TYR A 77 -2.72 -3.24 -11.82
N LEU A 78 -3.56 -2.29 -11.38
CA LEU A 78 -4.71 -2.56 -10.52
C LEU A 78 -5.79 -3.42 -11.20
N ASN A 79 -5.97 -3.30 -12.52
CA ASN A 79 -6.90 -4.15 -13.26
C ASN A 79 -6.39 -5.60 -13.41
N GLN A 80 -5.07 -5.81 -13.44
CA GLN A 80 -4.46 -7.12 -13.69
C GLN A 80 -4.14 -7.89 -12.42
N VAL A 81 -3.66 -7.22 -11.36
CA VAL A 81 -3.22 -7.87 -10.12
C VAL A 81 -4.37 -8.60 -9.41
N ALA A 82 -4.07 -9.76 -8.80
CA ALA A 82 -5.01 -10.42 -7.92
C ALA A 82 -5.23 -9.58 -6.65
N LYS A 83 -6.47 -9.15 -6.43
CA LYS A 83 -6.88 -8.34 -5.28
C LYS A 83 -7.50 -9.21 -4.20
N TYR A 84 -7.03 -9.09 -2.98
CA TYR A 84 -7.57 -9.73 -1.79
C TYR A 84 -8.12 -8.66 -0.85
N VAL A 85 -9.42 -8.70 -0.59
CA VAL A 85 -10.11 -7.65 0.18
C VAL A 85 -10.59 -8.21 1.51
N VAL A 86 -10.00 -7.73 2.60
CA VAL A 86 -10.45 -8.10 3.95
C VAL A 86 -11.72 -7.33 4.28
N SER A 87 -12.85 -8.07 4.30
CA SER A 87 -14.16 -7.48 4.60
C SER A 87 -15.20 -8.54 4.93
N SER A 88 -15.92 -8.36 6.03
CA SER A 88 -17.12 -9.17 6.37
C SER A 88 -18.40 -8.64 5.71
N THR A 89 -18.39 -7.44 5.15
CA THR A 89 -19.61 -6.75 4.65
C THR A 89 -19.66 -6.56 3.14
N LEU A 90 -18.53 -6.58 2.44
CA LEU A 90 -18.47 -6.46 0.97
C LEU A 90 -19.12 -7.71 0.35
N GLN A 91 -20.25 -7.53 -0.37
CA GLN A 91 -21.00 -8.64 -0.98
C GLN A 91 -20.46 -8.96 -2.38
N ASP A 92 -20.50 -7.98 -3.27
CA ASP A 92 -20.03 -8.10 -4.65
C ASP A 92 -18.90 -7.10 -4.89
N PRO A 93 -17.69 -7.58 -5.22
CA PRO A 93 -16.57 -6.68 -5.48
C PRO A 93 -16.71 -5.90 -6.79
N GLU A 94 -17.47 -6.38 -7.80
CA GLU A 94 -17.68 -5.71 -9.09
C GLU A 94 -16.37 -5.23 -9.77
N TRP A 95 -15.25 -5.86 -9.46
CA TRP A 95 -13.94 -5.60 -10.07
C TRP A 95 -13.22 -6.92 -10.28
N GLU A 96 -12.75 -7.17 -11.47
CA GLU A 96 -12.11 -8.43 -11.85
C GLU A 96 -10.91 -8.77 -10.96
N ASN A 97 -10.56 -10.04 -10.91
CA ASN A 97 -9.44 -10.57 -10.11
C ASN A 97 -9.53 -10.24 -8.61
N THR A 98 -10.75 -10.15 -8.06
CA THR A 98 -10.96 -9.82 -6.64
C THR A 98 -11.51 -11.01 -5.86
N THR A 99 -10.86 -11.31 -4.74
CA THR A 99 -11.29 -12.30 -3.74
C THR A 99 -11.59 -11.59 -2.42
N VAL A 100 -12.78 -11.80 -1.87
CA VAL A 100 -13.16 -11.23 -0.56
C VAL A 100 -12.82 -12.22 0.56
N LEU A 101 -11.97 -11.80 1.48
CA LEU A 101 -11.56 -12.54 2.68
C LEU A 101 -12.50 -12.14 3.82
N ARG A 102 -13.30 -13.11 4.32
CA ARG A 102 -14.43 -12.85 5.22
C ARG A 102 -14.20 -13.29 6.67
N GLY A 103 -13.13 -14.03 6.92
CA GLY A 103 -12.76 -14.55 8.22
C GLY A 103 -12.08 -13.53 9.13
N ASP A 104 -11.39 -14.02 10.14
CA ASP A 104 -10.52 -13.20 10.96
C ASP A 104 -9.40 -12.60 10.09
N PRO A 105 -9.19 -11.27 10.10
CA PRO A 105 -8.23 -10.61 9.21
C PRO A 105 -6.81 -11.19 9.29
N ILE A 106 -6.35 -11.51 10.49
CA ILE A 106 -4.98 -11.99 10.71
C ILE A 106 -4.83 -13.43 10.23
N GLU A 107 -5.81 -14.29 10.47
CA GLU A 107 -5.79 -15.67 10.00
C GLU A 107 -5.93 -15.76 8.47
N GLU A 108 -6.76 -14.92 7.87
CA GLU A 108 -6.88 -14.82 6.41
C GLU A 108 -5.55 -14.39 5.76
N VAL A 109 -4.85 -13.43 6.34
CA VAL A 109 -3.55 -12.99 5.83
C VAL A 109 -2.47 -14.05 6.05
N ARG A 110 -2.50 -14.79 7.18
CA ARG A 110 -1.62 -15.95 7.38
C ARG A 110 -1.83 -17.03 6.30
N ALA A 111 -3.09 -17.33 6.01
CA ALA A 111 -3.45 -18.28 4.96
C ALA A 111 -2.97 -17.78 3.59
N LEU A 112 -3.16 -16.51 3.27
CA LEU A 112 -2.70 -15.89 2.03
C LEU A 112 -1.17 -15.97 1.88
N LYS A 113 -0.41 -15.68 2.95
CA LYS A 113 1.07 -15.82 2.96
C LYS A 113 1.51 -17.28 2.74
N ALA A 114 0.72 -18.26 3.17
CA ALA A 114 1.01 -19.68 3.02
C ALA A 114 0.64 -20.23 1.63
N MET A 115 -0.13 -19.51 0.82
CA MET A 115 -0.47 -19.93 -0.54
C MET A 115 0.79 -20.05 -1.41
N PRO A 116 0.81 -21.02 -2.34
CA PRO A 116 1.87 -21.09 -3.34
C PRO A 116 1.99 -19.78 -4.13
N GLY A 117 3.21 -19.35 -4.37
CA GLY A 117 3.54 -18.16 -5.15
C GLY A 117 4.99 -17.75 -4.91
N ASP A 118 5.60 -17.17 -5.92
CA ASP A 118 7.02 -16.79 -5.90
C ASP A 118 7.20 -15.26 -5.73
N LEU A 119 6.12 -14.49 -5.87
CA LEU A 119 6.13 -13.04 -5.74
C LEU A 119 5.52 -12.58 -4.41
N ASP A 120 5.72 -11.31 -4.11
CA ASP A 120 5.31 -10.70 -2.85
C ASP A 120 3.79 -10.43 -2.79
N ILE A 121 3.28 -10.25 -1.57
CA ILE A 121 1.97 -9.69 -1.29
C ILE A 121 2.19 -8.24 -0.88
N THR A 122 1.64 -7.30 -1.63
CA THR A 122 1.68 -5.87 -1.27
C THR A 122 0.38 -5.47 -0.58
N ALA A 123 0.47 -4.82 0.57
CA ALA A 123 -0.66 -4.23 1.27
C ALA A 123 -0.54 -2.70 1.26
N THR A 124 -1.63 -2.01 0.87
CA THR A 124 -1.75 -0.55 0.95
C THR A 124 -3.16 -0.18 1.41
N GLY A 125 -3.31 0.24 2.67
CA GLY A 125 -4.65 0.53 3.22
C GLY A 125 -5.59 -0.68 3.27
N SER A 126 -6.78 -0.60 3.89
CA SER A 126 -7.18 0.57 4.66
C SER A 126 -6.31 0.78 5.92
N MET A 127 -6.35 1.97 6.47
CA MET A 127 -5.60 2.30 7.69
C MET A 127 -5.84 1.28 8.82
N GLN A 128 -7.09 0.83 9.03
CA GLN A 128 -7.41 -0.19 10.02
C GLN A 128 -6.72 -1.53 9.74
N LEU A 129 -6.71 -1.97 8.48
CA LEU A 129 -6.05 -3.22 8.10
C LEU A 129 -4.55 -3.11 8.35
N VAL A 130 -3.92 -2.05 7.86
CA VAL A 130 -2.47 -1.85 8.01
C VAL A 130 -2.07 -1.76 9.49
N THR A 131 -2.82 -1.03 10.33
CA THR A 131 -2.59 -0.99 11.78
C THR A 131 -2.66 -2.39 12.41
N ALA A 132 -3.67 -3.20 12.03
CA ALA A 132 -3.80 -4.57 12.52
C ALA A 132 -2.63 -5.48 12.06
N LEU A 133 -2.19 -5.33 10.82
CA LEU A 133 -1.04 -6.08 10.27
C LEU A 133 0.25 -5.71 11.00
N VAL A 134 0.50 -4.43 11.25
CA VAL A 134 1.64 -3.95 12.03
C VAL A 134 1.63 -4.57 13.43
N ALA A 135 0.50 -4.50 14.13
CA ALA A 135 0.35 -5.06 15.48
C ALA A 135 0.50 -6.59 15.53
N SER A 136 0.18 -7.30 14.43
CA SER A 136 0.24 -8.77 14.37
C SER A 136 1.64 -9.35 14.18
N GLY A 137 2.63 -8.52 13.82
CA GLY A 137 3.98 -8.96 13.46
C GLY A 137 4.06 -9.79 12.16
N LEU A 138 3.04 -9.71 11.30
CA LEU A 138 3.01 -10.45 10.02
C LEU A 138 3.75 -9.74 8.88
N VAL A 139 4.08 -8.47 9.04
CA VAL A 139 4.72 -7.65 8.02
C VAL A 139 6.21 -7.98 7.95
N ASP A 140 6.69 -8.34 6.77
CA ASP A 140 8.10 -8.68 6.53
C ASP A 140 8.92 -7.45 6.09
N GLU A 141 8.28 -6.48 5.41
CA GLU A 141 8.93 -5.24 4.97
C GLU A 141 7.94 -4.07 4.96
N TYR A 142 8.44 -2.90 5.34
CA TYR A 142 7.75 -1.61 5.19
C TYR A 142 8.44 -0.81 4.07
N ARG A 143 7.67 -0.40 3.06
CA ARG A 143 8.09 0.51 1.98
C ARG A 143 7.36 1.84 2.16
N LEU A 144 8.06 2.84 2.64
CA LEU A 144 7.48 4.14 2.98
C LEU A 144 7.95 5.19 1.97
N PHE A 145 7.03 5.72 1.18
CA PHE A 145 7.29 6.87 0.32
C PHE A 145 7.01 8.14 1.14
N VAL A 146 8.06 8.73 1.67
CA VAL A 146 7.99 9.92 2.52
C VAL A 146 7.92 11.16 1.65
N TYR A 147 6.75 11.77 1.61
CA TYR A 147 6.49 13.02 0.89
C TYR A 147 6.97 14.21 1.70
N PRO A 148 7.53 15.26 1.06
CA PRO A 148 8.04 16.46 1.74
C PRO A 148 6.90 17.39 2.20
N PHE A 149 5.98 16.85 2.98
CA PHE A 149 4.80 17.53 3.52
C PHE A 149 4.66 17.24 5.02
N VAL A 150 4.21 18.23 5.78
CA VAL A 150 3.89 18.10 7.20
C VAL A 150 2.40 18.32 7.37
N ALA A 151 1.68 17.27 7.77
CA ALA A 151 0.22 17.32 7.93
C ALA A 151 -0.20 17.92 9.28
N GLY A 152 0.57 17.70 10.34
CA GLY A 152 0.32 18.14 11.71
C GLY A 152 -0.72 17.29 12.44
N GLU A 153 -1.80 16.93 11.78
CA GLU A 153 -2.90 16.09 12.29
C GLU A 153 -3.27 15.02 11.25
N GLY A 154 -3.94 13.96 11.67
CA GLY A 154 -4.32 12.83 10.86
C GLY A 154 -3.84 11.50 11.45
N GLN A 155 -4.30 10.40 10.89
CA GLN A 155 -3.89 9.07 11.36
C GLN A 155 -2.44 8.77 10.95
N ARG A 156 -1.65 8.30 11.91
CA ARG A 156 -0.24 7.90 11.72
C ARG A 156 -0.11 6.40 11.58
N LEU A 157 0.83 5.98 10.74
CA LEU A 157 1.09 4.56 10.46
C LEU A 157 1.44 3.77 11.74
N PHE A 158 2.27 4.33 12.60
CA PHE A 158 2.80 3.65 13.77
C PHE A 158 2.25 4.19 15.11
N ALA A 159 1.09 4.87 15.09
CA ALA A 159 0.55 5.52 16.28
C ALA A 159 0.38 4.55 17.48
N ASP A 160 -0.04 3.33 17.21
CA ASP A 160 -0.33 2.31 18.23
C ASP A 160 0.66 1.13 18.19
N ALA A 161 1.78 1.25 17.46
CA ALA A 161 2.76 0.18 17.26
C ALA A 161 3.78 0.12 18.42
N THR A 162 3.30 -0.05 19.63
CA THR A 162 4.13 -0.03 20.84
C THR A 162 5.11 -1.20 20.96
N GLU A 163 4.92 -2.30 20.22
CA GLU A 163 5.72 -3.52 20.31
C GLU A 163 6.62 -3.78 19.10
N LEU A 164 6.59 -2.91 18.08
CA LEU A 164 7.34 -3.14 16.84
C LEU A 164 8.87 -3.14 17.01
N GLY A 165 9.36 -2.47 18.05
CA GLY A 165 10.79 -2.39 18.33
C GLY A 165 11.60 -1.61 17.30
N ALA A 166 12.88 -1.95 17.17
CA ALA A 166 13.78 -1.29 16.23
C ALA A 166 13.67 -1.92 14.84
N LEU A 167 13.40 -1.11 13.84
CA LEU A 167 13.40 -1.52 12.44
C LEU A 167 14.81 -1.39 11.84
N ARG A 168 15.21 -2.36 11.04
CA ARG A 168 16.46 -2.34 10.29
C ARG A 168 16.27 -1.69 8.92
N LEU A 169 16.97 -0.59 8.67
CA LEU A 169 16.99 0.03 7.34
C LEU A 169 17.62 -0.91 6.32
N VAL A 170 16.91 -1.19 5.25
CA VAL A 170 17.35 -1.98 4.09
C VAL A 170 17.87 -1.06 2.98
N GLU A 171 17.11 0.01 2.71
CA GLU A 171 17.40 0.94 1.63
C GLU A 171 16.79 2.31 1.91
N ALA A 172 17.47 3.37 1.44
CA ALA A 172 16.94 4.72 1.38
C ALA A 172 17.27 5.32 0.02
N GLN A 173 16.24 5.78 -0.71
CA GLN A 173 16.39 6.36 -2.04
C GLN A 173 15.61 7.66 -2.15
N SER A 174 16.24 8.71 -2.67
CA SER A 174 15.59 9.99 -2.97
C SER A 174 15.22 10.09 -4.45
N TYR A 175 14.10 10.75 -4.73
CA TYR A 175 13.58 10.99 -6.07
C TYR A 175 13.58 12.47 -6.41
N ARG A 176 13.53 12.81 -7.72
CA ARG A 176 13.54 14.20 -8.22
C ARG A 176 12.38 15.03 -7.70
N SER A 177 11.27 14.39 -7.37
CA SER A 177 10.09 15.00 -6.76
C SER A 177 10.31 15.47 -5.31
N GLY A 178 11.45 15.12 -4.68
CA GLY A 178 11.71 15.34 -3.27
C GLY A 178 11.15 14.24 -2.35
N VAL A 179 10.44 13.26 -2.90
CA VAL A 179 10.01 12.06 -2.16
C VAL A 179 11.23 11.22 -1.82
N VAL A 180 11.23 10.62 -0.63
CA VAL A 180 12.26 9.66 -0.20
C VAL A 180 11.58 8.33 0.08
N GLN A 181 12.04 7.27 -0.56
CA GLN A 181 11.64 5.92 -0.18
C GLN A 181 12.54 5.39 0.93
N LEU A 182 11.92 4.85 1.97
CA LEU A 182 12.59 4.12 3.05
C LEU A 182 12.05 2.69 3.06
N ARG A 183 12.98 1.72 3.03
CA ARG A 183 12.63 0.32 3.17
C ARG A 183 13.17 -0.19 4.50
N TYR A 184 12.29 -0.72 5.33
CA TYR A 184 12.62 -1.26 6.64
C TYR A 184 12.13 -2.69 6.79
N ARG A 185 12.86 -3.47 7.58
CA ARG A 185 12.42 -4.80 8.05
C ARG A 185 12.44 -4.84 9.59
N PRO A 186 11.52 -5.58 10.20
CA PRO A 186 11.56 -5.87 11.63
C PRO A 186 12.84 -6.56 12.08
#